data_ece5732b7e1e6ed2bd99814dc4ce0fe4
#
_entry.id   ece5732b7e1e6ed2bd99814dc4ce0fe4
#
_cell.length_a   1.000
_cell.length_b   1.000
_cell.length_c   1.000
_cell.angle_alpha   90.00
_cell.angle_beta   90.00
_cell.angle_gamma   90.00
#
_symmetry.space_group_name_H-M   'P 1'
#
loop_
_entity.id
_entity.type
_entity.pdbx_description
1 polymer ?
#
loop_
_entity_poly.entity_id
_entity_poly.type
_entity_poly.pdbx_seq_one_letter_code
_entity_poly.pdbx_strand_id
1 'polypeptide(L)'
;LWSDYSVKRRWIAIPNGQRITFAANSPWQFPVRSILVKHFAMEMIAGDPDSARHLETRVLIRQWQGWFGVSYRWNQQQTDADLVRTASTETLTVADADFSNGQRQQAYFYPGPNDCLSCHVSAAGVILGVKTTQLNGSFDYAAGGDTRRANQLTTWNHIGLFSSDIGAA
;
A
#
# COMPACT_ATOMS: atom_id res chain seq x y z
N LEU A 1 -7.21 6.48 0.64
CA LEU A 1 -7.80 6.49 -0.70
C LEU A 1 -8.65 5.25 -0.89
N TRP A 2 -9.91 5.46 -1.18
CA TRP A 2 -10.83 4.40 -1.57
C TRP A 2 -10.39 3.79 -2.91
N SER A 3 -10.56 2.52 -3.09
CA SER A 3 -10.18 1.82 -4.32
C SER A 3 -11.02 0.56 -4.42
N ASP A 4 -12.20 0.69 -5.01
CA ASP A 4 -13.05 -0.38 -5.55
C ASP A 4 -13.28 -1.55 -4.57
N TYR A 5 -13.60 -1.26 -3.29
CA TYR A 5 -13.81 -2.25 -2.21
C TYR A 5 -12.59 -3.13 -1.89
N SER A 6 -11.44 -2.91 -2.51
CA SER A 6 -10.27 -3.75 -2.26
C SER A 6 -9.70 -3.56 -0.86
N VAL A 7 -9.32 -4.65 -0.23
CA VAL A 7 -8.49 -4.69 0.98
C VAL A 7 -7.06 -4.32 0.61
N LYS A 8 -6.38 -3.57 1.48
CA LYS A 8 -5.04 -3.04 1.18
C LYS A 8 -4.07 -3.38 2.30
N ARG A 9 -2.93 -3.98 1.93
CA ARG A 9 -1.77 -4.15 2.81
C ARG A 9 -0.61 -3.30 2.29
N ARG A 10 0.28 -2.88 3.20
CA ARG A 10 1.42 -2.02 2.87
C ARG A 10 2.65 -2.45 3.62
N TRP A 11 3.78 -2.39 2.93
CA TRP A 11 5.08 -2.67 3.52
C TRP A 11 6.06 -1.59 3.08
N ILE A 12 7.09 -1.42 3.90
CA ILE A 12 8.21 -0.53 3.66
C ILE A 12 9.49 -1.31 3.88
N ALA A 13 10.44 -1.18 2.97
CA ALA A 13 11.79 -1.69 3.14
C ALA A 13 12.78 -0.53 3.01
N ILE A 14 13.63 -0.38 4.02
CA ILE A 14 14.71 0.60 4.06
C ILE A 14 16.02 -0.17 4.00
N PRO A 15 17.02 0.26 3.18
CA PRO A 15 18.31 -0.40 3.12
C PRO A 15 18.99 -0.46 4.49
N ASN A 16 19.68 -1.54 4.76
CA ASN A 16 20.40 -1.76 6.03
C ASN A 16 21.30 -0.56 6.38
N GLY A 17 21.22 -0.12 7.63
CA GLY A 17 22.00 1.01 8.13
C GLY A 17 21.53 2.38 7.68
N GLN A 18 20.52 2.46 6.81
CA GLN A 18 19.92 3.71 6.39
C GLN A 18 18.67 4.04 7.20
N ARG A 19 18.28 5.31 7.20
CA ARG A 19 17.13 5.80 7.96
C ARG A 19 16.36 6.83 7.17
N ILE A 20 15.09 7.01 7.51
CA ILE A 20 14.21 8.02 6.92
C ILE A 20 14.45 9.36 7.59
N THR A 21 14.57 10.44 6.82
CA THR A 21 14.51 11.79 7.38
C THR A 21 13.05 12.18 7.57
N PHE A 22 12.66 12.27 8.81
CA PHE A 22 11.30 12.66 9.21
C PHE A 22 11.05 14.15 8.98
N ALA A 23 9.81 14.47 8.62
CA ALA A 23 9.32 15.85 8.57
C ALA A 23 7.87 15.90 9.06
N ALA A 24 7.58 16.81 10.00
CA ALA A 24 6.24 16.91 10.61
C ALA A 24 5.17 17.32 9.59
N ASN A 25 5.46 18.29 8.74
CA ASN A 25 4.48 18.96 7.87
C ASN A 25 4.84 18.90 6.36
N SER A 26 5.84 18.13 6.00
CA SER A 26 6.27 17.98 4.60
C SER A 26 6.55 16.53 4.26
N PRO A 27 6.75 16.17 2.98
CA PRO A 27 7.12 14.80 2.61
C PRO A 27 8.42 14.34 3.27
N TRP A 28 8.43 13.10 3.77
CA TRP A 28 9.61 12.49 4.35
C TRP A 28 10.63 12.17 3.27
N GLN A 29 11.92 12.22 3.62
CA GLN A 29 12.97 11.83 2.69
C GLN A 29 13.39 10.37 2.97
N PHE A 30 13.31 9.58 1.91
CA PHE A 30 13.68 8.17 1.93
C PHE A 30 15.06 7.98 1.33
N PRO A 31 15.91 7.15 1.92
CA PRO A 31 17.19 6.81 1.32
C PRO A 31 17.00 6.11 -0.04
N VAL A 32 17.98 6.27 -0.92
CA VAL A 32 18.01 5.56 -2.20
C VAL A 32 17.95 4.05 -1.95
N ARG A 33 17.24 3.32 -2.79
CA ARG A 33 16.89 1.89 -2.67
C ARG A 33 15.80 1.57 -1.65
N SER A 34 15.16 2.57 -1.03
CA SER A 34 13.92 2.31 -0.27
C SER A 34 12.84 1.78 -1.20
N ILE A 35 12.02 0.86 -0.70
CA ILE A 35 10.92 0.24 -1.44
C ILE A 35 9.65 0.39 -0.62
N LEU A 36 8.59 0.86 -1.28
CA LEU A 36 7.24 0.90 -0.74
C LEU A 36 6.38 -0.07 -1.53
N VAL A 37 5.70 -0.96 -0.85
CA VAL A 37 4.82 -1.96 -1.47
C VAL A 37 3.39 -1.70 -1.02
N LYS A 38 2.46 -1.72 -1.99
CA LYS A 38 1.03 -1.69 -1.73
C LYS A 38 0.36 -2.84 -2.46
N HIS A 39 -0.23 -3.73 -1.70
CA HIS A 39 -0.93 -4.89 -2.19
C HIS A 39 -2.44 -4.69 -2.08
N PHE A 40 -3.16 -5.18 -3.08
CA PHE A 40 -4.61 -5.10 -3.18
C PHE A 40 -5.18 -6.51 -3.32
N ALA A 41 -6.16 -6.81 -2.52
CA ALA A 41 -6.96 -8.02 -2.61
C ALA A 41 -8.44 -7.66 -2.55
N MET A 42 -9.31 -8.52 -3.04
CA MET A 42 -10.76 -8.36 -2.97
C MET A 42 -11.39 -9.61 -2.40
N GLU A 43 -12.24 -9.43 -1.39
CA GLU A 43 -13.09 -10.50 -0.89
C GLU A 43 -14.07 -10.89 -2.01
N MET A 44 -14.04 -12.13 -2.43
CA MET A 44 -14.94 -12.66 -3.46
C MET A 44 -16.30 -13.04 -2.89
N ILE A 45 -16.39 -13.11 -1.55
CA ILE A 45 -17.62 -13.18 -0.77
C ILE A 45 -17.57 -11.97 0.17
N ALA A 46 -18.51 -11.05 0.06
CA ALA A 46 -18.53 -9.83 0.87
C ALA A 46 -18.57 -10.14 2.37
N GLY A 47 -17.64 -9.59 3.15
CA GLY A 47 -17.51 -9.84 4.59
C GLY A 47 -16.77 -11.13 4.97
N ASP A 48 -16.24 -11.88 4.00
CA ASP A 48 -15.43 -13.07 4.25
C ASP A 48 -13.97 -12.82 3.83
N PRO A 49 -13.06 -12.49 4.77
CA PRO A 49 -11.65 -12.25 4.48
C PRO A 49 -10.91 -13.47 3.91
N ASP A 50 -11.36 -14.69 4.19
CA ASP A 50 -10.72 -15.92 3.70
C ASP A 50 -11.03 -16.16 2.22
N SER A 51 -12.07 -15.51 1.68
CA SER A 51 -12.38 -15.51 0.26
C SER A 51 -11.51 -14.54 -0.56
N ALA A 52 -10.57 -13.83 0.06
CA ALA A 52 -9.82 -12.76 -0.58
C ALA A 52 -8.91 -13.26 -1.72
N ARG A 53 -9.15 -12.74 -2.92
CA ARG A 53 -8.30 -12.95 -4.11
C ARG A 53 -7.30 -11.81 -4.22
N HIS A 54 -6.02 -12.12 -4.40
CA HIS A 54 -4.98 -11.14 -4.73
C HIS A 54 -5.24 -10.57 -6.12
N LEU A 55 -5.24 -9.27 -6.26
CA LEU A 55 -5.47 -8.59 -7.53
C LEU A 55 -4.18 -7.95 -8.06
N GLU A 56 -3.57 -7.11 -7.26
CA GLU A 56 -2.48 -6.25 -7.70
C GLU A 56 -1.46 -6.01 -6.59
N THR A 57 -0.20 -5.89 -6.98
CA THR A 57 0.88 -5.40 -6.11
C THR A 57 1.59 -4.25 -6.80
N ARG A 58 1.54 -3.06 -6.21
CA ARG A 58 2.28 -1.87 -6.66
C ARG A 58 3.55 -1.72 -5.84
N VAL A 59 4.63 -1.40 -6.53
CA VAL A 59 5.94 -1.20 -5.92
C VAL A 59 6.48 0.16 -6.33
N LEU A 60 6.88 0.99 -5.37
CA LEU A 60 7.62 2.22 -5.58
C LEU A 60 9.03 2.02 -5.08
N ILE A 61 10.02 2.33 -5.92
CA ILE A 61 11.45 2.18 -5.64
C ILE A 61 12.11 3.54 -5.69
N ARG A 62 12.80 3.93 -4.61
CA ARG A 62 13.58 5.17 -4.55
C ARG A 62 14.90 4.99 -5.31
N GLN A 63 15.03 5.68 -6.43
CA GLN A 63 16.26 5.75 -7.23
C GLN A 63 16.96 7.11 -7.04
N TRP A 64 18.16 7.28 -7.59
CA TRP A 64 18.90 8.55 -7.53
C TRP A 64 18.10 9.71 -8.14
N GLN A 65 17.46 9.46 -9.29
CA GLN A 65 16.70 10.47 -10.03
C GLN A 65 15.29 10.73 -9.47
N GLY A 66 14.83 9.91 -8.54
CA GLY A 66 13.46 10.02 -8.02
C GLY A 66 12.85 8.68 -7.64
N TRP A 67 11.54 8.59 -7.75
CA TRP A 67 10.79 7.36 -7.50
C TRP A 67 10.38 6.71 -8.82
N PHE A 68 10.53 5.41 -8.88
CA PHE A 68 10.10 4.58 -9.99
C PHE A 68 9.00 3.64 -9.51
N GLY A 69 7.88 3.58 -10.26
CA GLY A 69 6.72 2.78 -9.90
C GLY A 69 6.42 1.69 -10.91
N VAL A 70 6.07 0.51 -10.43
CA VAL A 70 5.58 -0.62 -11.23
C VAL A 70 4.38 -1.27 -10.56
N SER A 71 3.51 -1.85 -11.38
CA SER A 71 2.38 -2.67 -10.94
C SER A 71 2.50 -4.08 -11.47
N TYR A 72 2.11 -5.04 -10.64
CA TYR A 72 2.02 -6.45 -10.99
C TYR A 72 0.57 -6.91 -10.80
N ARG A 73 0.00 -7.58 -11.80
CA ARG A 73 -1.32 -8.21 -11.74
C ARG A 73 -1.16 -9.68 -11.41
N TRP A 74 -1.82 -10.15 -10.36
CA TRP A 74 -1.81 -11.53 -9.95
C TRP A 74 -2.57 -12.42 -10.95
N ASN A 75 -2.01 -13.59 -11.22
CA ASN A 75 -2.66 -14.60 -12.05
C ASN A 75 -3.88 -15.21 -11.34
N GLN A 76 -4.72 -15.93 -12.09
CA GLN A 76 -5.92 -16.54 -11.53
C GLN A 76 -5.60 -17.64 -10.51
N GLN A 77 -4.46 -18.33 -10.66
CA GLN A 77 -4.00 -19.39 -9.78
C GLN A 77 -3.42 -18.85 -8.45
N GLN A 78 -3.25 -17.54 -8.33
CA GLN A 78 -2.71 -16.87 -7.14
C GLN A 78 -1.28 -17.31 -6.77
N THR A 79 -0.51 -17.76 -7.77
CA THR A 79 0.84 -18.30 -7.60
C THR A 79 1.94 -17.37 -8.08
N ASP A 80 1.60 -16.44 -9.00
CA ASP A 80 2.54 -15.49 -9.60
C ASP A 80 1.82 -14.22 -10.07
N ALA A 81 2.59 -13.20 -10.44
CA ALA A 81 2.06 -11.92 -10.90
C ALA A 81 2.86 -11.35 -12.07
N ASP A 82 2.14 -10.93 -13.12
CA ASP A 82 2.70 -10.36 -14.32
C ASP A 82 2.86 -8.85 -14.23
N LEU A 83 3.95 -8.33 -14.79
CA LEU A 83 4.17 -6.88 -14.89
C LEU A 83 3.11 -6.23 -15.78
N VAL A 84 2.39 -5.26 -15.23
CA VAL A 84 1.40 -4.46 -15.98
C VAL A 84 2.13 -3.46 -16.87
N ARG A 85 2.14 -3.70 -18.18
CA ARG A 85 2.74 -2.82 -19.19
C ARG A 85 1.73 -1.82 -19.76
N THR A 86 0.46 -2.17 -19.76
CA THR A 86 -0.65 -1.38 -20.27
C THR A 86 -1.82 -1.48 -19.29
N ALA A 87 -2.48 -0.34 -19.06
CA ALA A 87 -3.67 -0.31 -18.21
C ALA A 87 -4.76 -1.25 -18.71
N SER A 88 -5.47 -1.86 -17.79
CA SER A 88 -6.59 -2.75 -18.11
C SER A 88 -7.64 -2.74 -17.01
N THR A 89 -8.86 -3.17 -17.34
CA THR A 89 -9.93 -3.33 -16.35
C THR A 89 -10.42 -4.78 -16.37
N GLU A 90 -10.67 -5.32 -15.20
CA GLU A 90 -11.30 -6.62 -15.00
C GLU A 90 -12.63 -6.43 -14.27
N THR A 91 -13.68 -7.09 -14.71
CA THR A 91 -14.94 -7.15 -13.96
C THR A 91 -14.95 -8.41 -13.11
N LEU A 92 -15.03 -8.22 -11.80
CA LEU A 92 -15.08 -9.27 -10.80
C LEU A 92 -16.53 -9.48 -10.36
N THR A 93 -16.96 -10.73 -10.25
CA THR A 93 -18.24 -11.09 -9.65
C THR A 93 -18.02 -11.44 -8.20
N VAL A 94 -18.54 -10.63 -7.30
CA VAL A 94 -18.45 -10.79 -5.84
C VAL A 94 -19.80 -11.28 -5.33
N ALA A 95 -19.84 -12.37 -4.57
CA ALA A 95 -21.03 -12.81 -3.84
C ALA A 95 -21.32 -11.77 -2.75
N ASP A 96 -22.51 -11.17 -2.78
CA ASP A 96 -22.86 -10.05 -1.90
C ASP A 96 -24.38 -10.07 -1.64
N ALA A 97 -24.75 -10.42 -0.41
CA ALA A 97 -26.15 -10.58 0.00
C ALA A 97 -26.96 -9.27 0.02
N ASP A 98 -26.26 -8.12 0.00
CA ASP A 98 -26.92 -6.80 -0.05
C ASP A 98 -27.48 -6.47 -1.46
N PHE A 99 -27.14 -7.29 -2.44
CA PHE A 99 -27.65 -7.14 -3.81
C PHE A 99 -28.79 -8.13 -4.09
N SER A 100 -29.80 -7.67 -4.83
CA SER A 100 -31.05 -8.43 -5.06
C SER A 100 -30.84 -9.78 -5.74
N ASN A 101 -29.78 -9.94 -6.51
CA ASN A 101 -29.39 -11.20 -7.19
C ASN A 101 -28.28 -11.96 -6.44
N GLY A 102 -27.93 -11.53 -5.19
CA GLY A 102 -26.86 -12.11 -4.39
C GLY A 102 -25.45 -11.88 -4.92
N GLN A 103 -25.27 -11.00 -5.91
CA GLN A 103 -23.97 -10.76 -6.54
C GLN A 103 -23.79 -9.28 -6.88
N ARG A 104 -22.54 -8.81 -6.77
CA ARG A 104 -22.11 -7.48 -7.21
C ARG A 104 -21.07 -7.62 -8.32
N GLN A 105 -21.26 -6.86 -9.41
CA GLN A 105 -20.25 -6.72 -10.47
C GLN A 105 -19.34 -5.55 -10.09
N GLN A 106 -18.06 -5.85 -9.87
CA GLN A 106 -17.07 -4.86 -9.49
C GLN A 106 -16.01 -4.71 -10.58
N ALA A 107 -15.99 -3.57 -11.25
CA ALA A 107 -14.88 -3.21 -12.13
C ALA A 107 -13.64 -2.87 -11.29
N TYR A 108 -12.52 -3.51 -11.59
CA TYR A 108 -11.21 -3.21 -10.98
C TYR A 108 -10.23 -2.76 -12.05
N PHE A 109 -9.62 -1.59 -11.82
CA PHE A 109 -8.68 -0.98 -12.75
C PHE A 109 -7.23 -1.29 -12.35
N TYR A 110 -6.49 -1.92 -13.25
CA TYR A 110 -5.05 -2.14 -13.15
C TYR A 110 -4.32 -1.01 -13.87
N PRO A 111 -3.66 -0.08 -13.17
CA PRO A 111 -3.00 1.06 -13.78
C PRO A 111 -1.74 0.64 -14.53
N GLY A 112 -1.53 1.23 -15.70
CA GLY A 112 -0.27 1.19 -16.41
C GLY A 112 0.75 2.20 -15.84
N PRO A 113 1.99 2.21 -16.36
CA PRO A 113 3.05 3.08 -15.85
C PRO A 113 2.70 4.57 -15.87
N ASN A 114 2.00 5.04 -16.89
CA ASN A 114 1.62 6.46 -17.02
C ASN A 114 0.52 6.87 -16.03
N ASP A 115 -0.35 5.95 -15.64
CA ASP A 115 -1.43 6.24 -14.68
C ASP A 115 -0.89 6.52 -13.28
N CYS A 116 0.25 5.91 -12.92
CA CYS A 116 0.90 6.17 -11.64
C CYS A 116 1.33 7.65 -11.53
N LEU A 117 1.80 8.24 -12.64
CA LEU A 117 2.28 9.62 -12.69
C LEU A 117 1.16 10.67 -12.59
N SER A 118 -0.10 10.28 -12.80
CA SER A 118 -1.24 11.17 -12.61
C SER A 118 -1.44 11.62 -11.16
N CYS A 119 -1.06 10.75 -10.19
CA CYS A 119 -1.16 11.02 -8.76
C CYS A 119 0.20 11.21 -8.09
N HIS A 120 1.22 10.47 -8.52
CA HIS A 120 2.57 10.51 -7.95
C HIS A 120 3.41 11.65 -8.56
N VAL A 121 2.91 12.88 -8.45
CA VAL A 121 3.55 14.10 -8.94
C VAL A 121 4.33 14.81 -7.83
N SER A 122 5.31 15.64 -8.20
CA SER A 122 6.14 16.38 -7.24
C SER A 122 5.31 17.31 -6.34
N ALA A 123 4.27 17.96 -6.88
CA ALA A 123 3.35 18.81 -6.13
C ALA A 123 2.60 18.06 -5.01
N ALA A 124 2.35 16.75 -5.19
CA ALA A 124 1.76 15.87 -4.18
C ALA A 124 2.80 15.24 -3.23
N GLY A 125 4.09 15.56 -3.42
CA GLY A 125 5.21 15.00 -2.66
C GLY A 125 5.61 13.60 -3.12
N VAL A 126 5.20 13.18 -4.31
CA VAL A 126 5.42 11.86 -4.94
C VAL A 126 4.86 10.69 -4.12
N ILE A 127 5.23 10.58 -2.83
CA ILE A 127 4.71 9.56 -1.90
C ILE A 127 3.43 10.05 -1.26
N LEU A 128 2.30 9.42 -1.61
CA LEU A 128 0.98 9.88 -1.17
C LEU A 128 0.56 9.35 0.20
N GLY A 129 1.16 8.25 0.65
CA GLY A 129 0.63 7.46 1.75
C GLY A 129 1.50 7.31 3.00
N VAL A 130 2.73 7.83 3.00
CA VAL A 130 3.60 7.80 4.18
C VAL A 130 3.82 9.24 4.65
N LYS A 131 2.89 9.72 5.47
CA LYS A 131 2.90 11.10 6.01
C LYS A 131 2.59 11.06 7.51
N THR A 132 3.10 12.04 8.24
CA THR A 132 2.90 12.20 9.69
C THR A 132 1.43 12.09 10.07
N THR A 133 0.55 12.85 9.40
CA THR A 133 -0.90 12.88 9.68
C THR A 133 -1.62 11.55 9.46
N GLN A 134 -1.05 10.65 8.66
CA GLN A 134 -1.64 9.33 8.38
C GLN A 134 -1.12 8.25 9.32
N LEU A 135 0.09 8.42 9.85
CA LEU A 135 0.77 7.43 10.68
C LEU A 135 0.77 7.80 12.17
N ASN A 136 0.41 9.02 12.52
CA ASN A 136 0.23 9.43 13.91
C ASN A 136 -1.13 8.93 14.42
N GLY A 137 -1.19 7.65 14.72
CA GLY A 137 -2.41 6.98 15.18
C GLY A 137 -2.12 5.56 15.66
N SER A 138 -3.09 4.98 16.34
CA SER A 138 -2.99 3.61 16.82
C SER A 138 -3.01 2.60 15.66
N PHE A 139 -2.12 1.63 15.72
CA PHE A 139 -2.04 0.51 14.80
C PHE A 139 -1.96 -0.80 15.57
N ASP A 140 -2.66 -1.83 15.07
CA ASP A 140 -2.66 -3.16 15.66
C ASP A 140 -1.52 -3.98 15.03
N TYR A 141 -0.49 -4.25 15.85
CA TYR A 141 0.64 -5.07 15.45
C TYR A 141 0.35 -6.53 15.82
N ALA A 142 -0.37 -7.23 14.96
CA ALA A 142 -0.59 -8.66 15.14
C ALA A 142 0.67 -9.44 14.76
N ALA A 143 1.34 -10.02 15.75
CA ALA A 143 2.41 -10.98 15.53
C ALA A 143 2.25 -12.14 16.53
N GLY A 144 2.02 -13.35 16.02
CA GLY A 144 2.08 -14.56 16.84
C GLY A 144 1.03 -14.71 17.94
N GLY A 145 -0.18 -14.10 17.77
CA GLY A 145 -1.27 -14.23 18.73
C GLY A 145 -1.36 -13.13 19.78
N ASP A 146 -0.37 -12.24 19.87
CA ASP A 146 -0.43 -11.03 20.68
C ASP A 146 -0.93 -9.86 19.86
N THR A 147 -2.07 -9.27 20.26
CA THR A 147 -2.53 -7.99 19.73
C THR A 147 -1.86 -6.85 20.49
N ARG A 148 -0.76 -6.36 19.98
CA ARG A 148 -0.14 -5.15 20.49
C ARG A 148 -0.68 -3.95 19.73
N ARG A 149 -1.36 -3.04 20.41
CA ARG A 149 -1.82 -1.77 19.87
C ARG A 149 -0.90 -0.63 20.33
N ALA A 150 -0.35 0.12 19.40
CA ALA A 150 0.54 1.25 19.72
C ALA A 150 0.45 2.33 18.64
N ASN A 151 0.87 3.57 18.97
CA ASN A 151 1.00 4.61 17.97
C ASN A 151 2.08 4.24 16.96
N GLN A 152 1.76 4.32 15.66
CA GLN A 152 2.64 3.84 14.60
C GLN A 152 3.90 4.69 14.47
N LEU A 153 3.83 6.02 14.61
CA LEU A 153 5.03 6.87 14.59
C LEU A 153 5.93 6.62 15.78
N THR A 154 5.37 6.49 16.99
CA THR A 154 6.12 6.16 18.21
C THR A 154 6.82 4.82 18.05
N THR A 155 6.13 3.81 17.51
CA THR A 155 6.72 2.50 17.24
C THR A 155 7.88 2.59 16.25
N TRP A 156 7.71 3.32 15.15
CA TRP A 156 8.75 3.50 14.14
C TRP A 156 9.96 4.29 14.67
N ASN A 157 9.71 5.28 15.54
CA ASN A 157 10.77 5.99 16.24
C ASN A 157 11.57 5.05 17.16
N HIS A 158 10.85 4.25 17.94
CA HIS A 158 11.46 3.30 18.90
C HIS A 158 12.36 2.26 18.22
N ILE A 159 11.96 1.74 17.06
CA ILE A 159 12.79 0.78 16.29
C ILE A 159 13.90 1.46 15.47
N GLY A 160 14.08 2.78 15.61
CA GLY A 160 15.16 3.52 14.97
C GLY A 160 15.00 3.69 13.46
N LEU A 161 13.77 3.74 12.96
CA LEU A 161 13.50 3.91 11.51
C LEU A 161 13.84 5.33 11.03
N PHE A 162 13.84 6.33 11.92
CA PHE A 162 14.15 7.72 11.62
C PHE A 162 15.61 8.09 11.91
N SER A 163 16.13 9.06 11.17
CA SER A 163 17.50 9.55 11.30
C SER A 163 17.76 10.35 12.59
N SER A 164 16.70 10.83 13.22
CA SER A 164 16.74 11.51 14.52
C SER A 164 15.52 11.10 15.34
N ASP A 165 15.63 11.24 16.67
CA ASP A 165 14.48 11.08 17.55
C ASP A 165 13.43 12.13 17.22
N ILE A 166 12.20 11.70 17.01
CA ILE A 166 11.07 12.59 16.68
C ILE A 166 10.25 12.98 17.92
N GLY A 167 10.66 12.52 19.11
CA GLY A 167 9.92 12.71 20.35
C GLY A 167 8.69 11.81 20.48
N ALA A 168 7.86 12.09 21.48
CA ALA A 168 6.54 11.46 21.61
C ALA A 168 5.59 12.04 20.56
N ALA A 169 4.97 11.18 19.76
CA ALA A 169 3.97 11.55 18.76
C ALA A 169 2.57 11.64 19.38
#